data_8478521557d268cdabf42572249c67bf
#
_entry.id   8478521557d268cdabf42572249c67bf
#
_cell.length_a   1.000
_cell.length_b   1.000
_cell.length_c   1.000
_cell.angle_alpha   90.00
_cell.angle_beta   90.00
_cell.angle_gamma   90.00
#
_symmetry.space_group_name_H-M   'P 1'
#
loop_
_entity.id
_entity.type
_entity.pdbx_description
1 polymer ?
#
loop_
_entity_poly.entity_id
_entity_poly.type
_entity_poly.pdbx_seq_one_letter_code
_entity_poly.pdbx_strand_id
1 'polypeptide(L)'
;MTDHLSRRHFAGAIGLGLLAPAAFAQTLKDIRTLKPGEFTWHPERSPAGPVAIIVSIPDQRVHVYRGGIRIGVSTCSTGKPGHETPTGVFTILQKDKDHKSSTYNNAPMPNMNRLTWDGIALHAGKLPGYPASHGCVRLPMRFSEHV
;
A
#
# COMPACT_ATOMS: atom_id res chain seq x y z
N MET A 1 -77.97 7.02 32.73
CA MET A 1 -77.45 8.36 32.95
C MET A 1 -75.92 8.21 32.98
N THR A 2 -75.21 8.99 32.21
CA THR A 2 -73.77 9.14 32.07
C THR A 2 -73.02 7.97 31.48
N ASP A 3 -72.86 8.07 30.14
CA ASP A 3 -71.98 7.32 29.32
C ASP A 3 -70.50 7.79 29.51
N HIS A 4 -69.60 6.85 29.75
CA HIS A 4 -68.18 7.12 29.68
C HIS A 4 -67.58 6.49 28.41
N LEU A 5 -67.37 7.33 27.39
CA LEU A 5 -66.63 7.02 26.18
C LEU A 5 -65.13 6.93 26.49
N SER A 6 -64.61 5.72 26.45
CA SER A 6 -63.19 5.47 26.56
C SER A 6 -62.52 5.69 25.16
N ARG A 7 -61.72 6.74 25.06
CA ARG A 7 -60.82 6.99 23.88
C ARG A 7 -59.62 6.11 24.00
N ARG A 8 -59.54 5.09 23.18
CA ARG A 8 -58.30 4.32 22.95
C ARG A 8 -57.40 5.09 21.97
N HIS A 9 -56.31 5.61 22.48
CA HIS A 9 -55.28 6.18 21.67
C HIS A 9 -54.40 5.04 21.12
N PHE A 10 -54.49 4.84 19.83
CA PHE A 10 -53.52 3.98 19.09
C PHE A 10 -52.26 4.80 18.86
N ALA A 11 -51.23 4.57 19.65
CA ALA A 11 -49.86 5.07 19.35
C ALA A 11 -49.21 4.10 18.42
N GLY A 12 -49.23 4.42 17.12
CA GLY A 12 -48.44 3.73 16.10
C GLY A 12 -46.97 4.13 16.24
N ALA A 13 -46.15 3.27 16.80
CA ALA A 13 -44.71 3.43 16.75
C ALA A 13 -44.19 3.03 15.36
N ILE A 14 -43.88 4.01 14.54
CA ILE A 14 -43.14 3.79 13.29
C ILE A 14 -41.70 3.56 13.69
N GLY A 15 -41.28 2.31 13.73
CA GLY A 15 -39.91 1.91 13.89
C GLY A 15 -39.12 2.26 12.61
N LEU A 16 -38.38 3.36 12.62
CA LEU A 16 -37.41 3.67 11.60
C LEU A 16 -36.22 2.70 11.77
N GLY A 17 -36.27 1.58 11.06
CA GLY A 17 -35.12 0.67 10.97
C GLY A 17 -33.98 1.39 10.25
N LEU A 18 -33.02 1.86 11.01
CA LEU A 18 -31.71 2.26 10.48
C LEU A 18 -31.05 1.00 9.93
N LEU A 19 -31.19 0.78 8.63
CA LEU A 19 -30.31 -0.11 7.88
C LEU A 19 -28.93 0.53 7.93
N ALA A 20 -28.13 0.15 8.90
CA ALA A 20 -26.69 0.40 8.85
C ALA A 20 -26.18 -0.22 7.55
N PRO A 21 -25.47 0.54 6.70
CA PRO A 21 -24.85 -0.04 5.53
C PRO A 21 -23.94 -1.15 6.04
N ALA A 22 -24.11 -2.36 5.50
CA ALA A 22 -23.20 -3.47 5.75
C ALA A 22 -21.80 -2.95 5.35
N ALA A 23 -21.07 -2.51 6.35
CA ALA A 23 -19.71 -2.05 6.17
C ALA A 23 -18.98 -3.19 5.46
N PHE A 24 -18.39 -2.88 4.34
CA PHE A 24 -17.48 -3.74 3.60
C PHE A 24 -16.35 -4.17 4.54
N ALA A 25 -16.60 -5.19 5.32
CA ALA A 25 -15.57 -5.97 5.97
C ALA A 25 -14.89 -6.82 4.88
N GLN A 26 -14.26 -6.14 3.92
CA GLN A 26 -13.22 -6.78 3.16
C GLN A 26 -12.19 -7.20 4.18
N THR A 27 -12.06 -8.49 4.37
CA THR A 27 -11.02 -9.08 5.21
C THR A 27 -9.70 -8.62 4.63
N LEU A 28 -9.17 -7.51 5.15
CA LEU A 28 -7.87 -6.98 4.72
C LEU A 28 -6.88 -8.11 4.99
N LYS A 29 -6.32 -8.67 3.94
CA LYS A 29 -5.28 -9.70 4.06
C LYS A 29 -4.26 -9.20 5.09
N ASP A 30 -3.97 -10.01 6.10
CA ASP A 30 -2.97 -9.63 7.10
C ASP A 30 -1.64 -9.39 6.38
N ILE A 31 -1.17 -8.17 6.44
CA ILE A 31 0.06 -7.74 5.74
C ILE A 31 1.28 -8.56 6.17
N ARG A 32 1.24 -9.15 7.36
CA ARG A 32 2.29 -10.03 7.88
C ARG A 32 2.34 -11.38 7.17
N THR A 33 1.23 -11.80 6.56
CA THR A 33 1.10 -13.07 5.86
C THR A 33 1.38 -12.97 4.35
N LEU A 34 1.72 -11.78 3.84
CA LEU A 34 2.06 -11.60 2.43
C LEU A 34 3.31 -12.43 2.08
N LYS A 35 3.16 -13.31 1.10
CA LYS A 35 4.27 -14.07 0.52
C LYS A 35 5.09 -13.20 -0.46
N PRO A 36 6.34 -13.55 -0.73
CA PRO A 36 7.15 -12.84 -1.74
C PRO A 36 6.40 -12.66 -3.05
N GLY A 37 6.35 -11.42 -3.55
CA GLY A 37 5.59 -11.05 -4.75
C GLY A 37 4.14 -10.64 -4.50
N GLU A 38 3.59 -10.87 -3.31
CA GLU A 38 2.23 -10.44 -2.96
C GLU A 38 2.18 -8.99 -2.47
N PHE A 39 1.04 -8.36 -2.71
CA PHE A 39 0.75 -7.00 -2.25
C PHE A 39 -0.77 -6.78 -2.09
N THR A 40 -1.13 -5.66 -1.46
CA THR A 40 -2.49 -5.10 -1.42
C THR A 40 -2.49 -3.70 -2.00
N TRP A 41 -3.57 -3.29 -2.68
CA TRP A 41 -3.69 -1.98 -3.27
C TRP A 41 -5.14 -1.48 -3.22
N HIS A 42 -5.38 -0.40 -2.49
CA HIS A 42 -6.69 0.16 -2.17
C HIS A 42 -6.69 1.68 -2.33
N PRO A 43 -6.49 2.21 -3.56
CA PRO A 43 -6.41 3.66 -3.82
C PRO A 43 -7.73 4.39 -3.52
N GLU A 44 -8.86 3.68 -3.55
CA GLU A 44 -10.19 4.20 -3.23
C GLU A 44 -10.32 4.69 -1.78
N ARG A 45 -9.46 4.21 -0.88
CA ARG A 45 -9.45 4.62 0.54
C ARG A 45 -8.99 6.05 0.75
N SER A 46 -8.23 6.61 -0.19
CA SER A 46 -7.76 7.99 -0.17
C SER A 46 -7.56 8.46 -1.60
N PRO A 47 -8.57 9.08 -2.23
CA PRO A 47 -8.54 9.45 -3.65
C PRO A 47 -7.55 10.57 -3.97
N ALA A 48 -7.16 11.38 -2.99
CA ALA A 48 -6.26 12.53 -3.18
C ALA A 48 -5.35 12.75 -1.97
N GLY A 49 -4.32 13.55 -2.18
CA GLY A 49 -3.38 13.97 -1.13
C GLY A 49 -1.92 13.61 -1.45
N PRO A 50 -0.98 14.11 -0.63
CA PRO A 50 0.44 13.81 -0.78
C PRO A 50 0.70 12.32 -0.56
N VAL A 51 1.66 11.78 -1.32
CA VAL A 51 2.06 10.37 -1.23
C VAL A 51 3.34 10.26 -0.42
N ALA A 52 3.36 9.29 0.50
CA ALA A 52 4.54 8.87 1.23
C ALA A 52 4.73 7.36 1.10
N ILE A 53 5.95 6.93 0.86
CA ILE A 53 6.32 5.51 0.76
C ILE A 53 7.28 5.20 1.91
N ILE A 54 6.94 4.23 2.73
CA ILE A 54 7.77 3.77 3.85
C ILE A 54 8.30 2.38 3.52
N VAL A 55 9.62 2.23 3.49
CA VAL A 55 10.29 0.95 3.31
C VAL A 55 10.78 0.46 4.66
N SER A 56 10.20 -0.64 5.15
CA SER A 56 10.67 -1.35 6.33
C SER A 56 11.68 -2.43 5.91
N ILE A 57 12.96 -2.13 6.10
CA ILE A 57 14.04 -3.07 5.75
C ILE A 57 13.97 -4.34 6.59
N PRO A 58 13.76 -4.29 7.93
CA PRO A 58 13.65 -5.50 8.75
C PRO A 58 12.49 -6.42 8.33
N ASP A 59 11.35 -5.82 7.96
CA ASP A 59 10.15 -6.59 7.61
C ASP A 59 10.09 -6.96 6.13
N GLN A 60 10.98 -6.42 5.29
CA GLN A 60 10.96 -6.55 3.83
C GLN A 60 9.58 -6.17 3.27
N ARG A 61 9.07 -5.00 3.69
CA ARG A 61 7.76 -4.46 3.33
C ARG A 61 7.87 -3.01 2.88
N VAL A 62 7.01 -2.67 1.94
CA VAL A 62 6.78 -1.29 1.48
C VAL A 62 5.34 -0.91 1.78
N HIS A 63 5.15 0.21 2.44
CA HIS A 63 3.84 0.77 2.76
C HIS A 63 3.65 2.07 1.99
N VAL A 64 2.53 2.21 1.30
CA VAL A 64 2.17 3.42 0.56
C VAL A 64 1.02 4.13 1.25
N TYR A 65 1.23 5.38 1.55
CA TYR A 65 0.24 6.28 2.15
C TYR A 65 -0.11 7.39 1.17
N ARG A 66 -1.36 7.80 1.14
CA ARG A 66 -1.83 8.99 0.43
C ARG A 66 -2.77 9.77 1.35
N GLY A 67 -2.48 11.08 1.54
CA GLY A 67 -3.23 11.91 2.49
C GLY A 67 -3.23 11.35 3.93
N GLY A 68 -2.16 10.68 4.35
CA GLY A 68 -2.05 10.06 5.67
C GLY A 68 -2.74 8.69 5.83
N ILE A 69 -3.47 8.23 4.82
CA ILE A 69 -4.17 6.93 4.83
C ILE A 69 -3.35 5.89 4.05
N ARG A 70 -3.13 4.73 4.64
CA ARG A 70 -2.43 3.63 3.96
C ARG A 70 -3.32 3.04 2.86
N ILE A 71 -2.86 3.13 1.63
CA ILE A 71 -3.55 2.64 0.42
C ILE A 71 -2.90 1.38 -0.17
N GLY A 72 -1.69 1.03 0.23
CA GLY A 72 -1.02 -0.15 -0.29
C GLY A 72 0.04 -0.69 0.65
N VAL A 73 0.26 -2.00 0.58
CA VAL A 73 1.38 -2.69 1.22
C VAL A 73 1.90 -3.76 0.27
N SER A 74 3.20 -3.84 0.12
CA SER A 74 3.85 -4.85 -0.71
C SER A 74 5.01 -5.52 0.01
N THR A 75 5.31 -6.73 -0.38
CA THR A 75 6.62 -7.32 -0.12
C THR A 75 7.68 -6.61 -0.97
N CYS A 76 8.92 -6.62 -0.51
CA CYS A 76 10.06 -6.12 -1.27
C CYS A 76 11.30 -7.00 -1.05
N SER A 77 12.37 -6.68 -1.77
CA SER A 77 13.69 -7.24 -1.53
C SER A 77 14.71 -6.10 -1.58
N THR A 78 15.29 -5.79 -0.42
CA THR A 78 16.28 -4.72 -0.25
C THR A 78 17.70 -5.21 -0.48
N GLY A 79 18.69 -4.36 -0.22
CA GLY A 79 20.12 -4.69 -0.36
C GLY A 79 20.55 -5.87 0.50
N LYS A 80 21.30 -6.79 -0.09
CA LYS A 80 21.95 -7.91 0.59
C LYS A 80 23.10 -7.42 1.49
N PRO A 81 23.62 -8.25 2.43
CA PRO A 81 24.81 -7.91 3.21
C PRO A 81 25.97 -7.45 2.35
N GLY A 82 26.61 -6.33 2.73
CA GLY A 82 27.67 -5.66 1.95
C GLY A 82 27.16 -4.76 0.80
N HIS A 83 25.84 -4.69 0.60
CA HIS A 83 25.18 -3.82 -0.35
C HIS A 83 23.85 -3.28 0.24
N GLU A 84 23.91 -2.85 1.48
CA GLU A 84 22.74 -2.44 2.25
C GLU A 84 21.99 -1.29 1.57
N THR A 85 20.67 -1.32 1.64
CA THR A 85 19.85 -0.19 1.24
C THR A 85 20.07 0.94 2.25
N PRO A 86 20.44 2.15 1.82
CA PRO A 86 20.64 3.27 2.75
C PRO A 86 19.32 3.66 3.41
N THR A 87 19.41 4.06 4.68
CA THR A 87 18.28 4.58 5.46
C THR A 87 18.25 6.09 5.42
N GLY A 88 17.07 6.68 5.54
CA GLY A 88 16.89 8.13 5.54
C GLY A 88 15.57 8.54 4.90
N VAL A 89 15.43 9.83 4.65
CA VAL A 89 14.31 10.42 3.93
C VAL A 89 14.79 10.82 2.54
N PHE A 90 14.09 10.32 1.53
CA PHE A 90 14.41 10.52 0.12
C PHE A 90 13.24 11.14 -0.62
N THR A 91 13.55 11.91 -1.65
CA THR A 91 12.57 12.35 -2.64
C THR A 91 12.78 11.54 -3.92
N ILE A 92 11.69 11.19 -4.61
CA ILE A 92 11.80 10.56 -5.95
C ILE A 92 12.33 11.63 -6.92
N LEU A 93 13.56 11.43 -7.38
CA LEU A 93 14.28 12.38 -8.24
C LEU A 93 13.94 12.23 -9.72
N GLN A 94 13.58 11.00 -10.13
CA GLN A 94 13.30 10.63 -11.51
C GLN A 94 12.44 9.39 -11.56
N LYS A 95 11.55 9.31 -12.54
CA LYS A 95 10.80 8.10 -12.90
C LYS A 95 11.15 7.68 -14.31
N ASP A 96 11.40 6.38 -14.51
CA ASP A 96 11.72 5.82 -15.83
C ASP A 96 11.16 4.41 -15.93
N LYS A 97 10.20 4.24 -16.84
CA LYS A 97 9.48 2.98 -17.00
C LYS A 97 10.35 1.84 -17.53
N ASP A 98 11.30 2.16 -18.40
CA ASP A 98 12.11 1.17 -19.13
C ASP A 98 13.60 1.26 -18.77
N HIS A 99 13.90 1.70 -17.56
CA HIS A 99 15.26 1.94 -17.10
C HIS A 99 16.13 0.67 -17.10
N LYS A 100 17.41 0.87 -17.40
CA LYS A 100 18.45 -0.16 -17.27
C LYS A 100 19.59 0.38 -16.42
N SER A 101 20.17 -0.47 -15.60
CA SER A 101 21.28 -0.10 -14.74
C SER A 101 22.52 0.26 -15.56
N SER A 102 23.09 1.43 -15.31
CA SER A 102 24.41 1.80 -15.86
C SER A 102 25.59 1.10 -15.17
N THR A 103 25.35 0.60 -13.95
CA THR A 103 26.40 0.00 -13.10
C THR A 103 26.44 -1.52 -13.22
N TYR A 104 25.29 -2.17 -13.42
CA TYR A 104 25.15 -3.63 -13.39
C TYR A 104 24.76 -4.21 -14.75
N ASN A 105 25.66 -4.13 -15.72
CA ASN A 105 25.55 -4.79 -17.03
C ASN A 105 24.18 -4.64 -17.71
N ASN A 106 23.65 -3.41 -17.74
CA ASN A 106 22.35 -3.09 -18.30
C ASN A 106 21.18 -3.92 -17.71
N ALA A 107 21.29 -4.35 -16.46
CA ALA A 107 20.23 -5.09 -15.79
C ALA A 107 18.91 -4.31 -15.84
N PRO A 108 17.79 -4.93 -16.23
CA PRO A 108 16.49 -4.26 -16.29
C PRO A 108 16.05 -3.78 -14.90
N MET A 109 15.58 -2.54 -14.84
CA MET A 109 15.00 -1.91 -13.65
C MET A 109 13.64 -1.29 -14.01
N PRO A 110 12.63 -2.09 -14.39
CA PRO A 110 11.35 -1.57 -14.86
C PRO A 110 10.65 -0.73 -13.78
N ASN A 111 9.93 0.31 -14.20
CA ASN A 111 9.19 1.22 -13.33
C ASN A 111 10.09 1.85 -12.26
N MET A 112 11.28 2.28 -12.65
CA MET A 112 12.29 2.84 -11.75
C MET A 112 11.84 4.18 -11.17
N ASN A 113 11.90 4.28 -9.84
CA ASN A 113 11.78 5.51 -9.08
C ASN A 113 13.11 5.77 -8.39
N ARG A 114 13.89 6.70 -8.93
CA ARG A 114 15.25 7.03 -8.46
C ARG A 114 15.19 7.79 -7.14
N LEU A 115 15.97 7.35 -6.17
CA LEU A 115 16.10 7.98 -4.86
C LEU A 115 17.42 8.76 -4.72
N THR A 116 18.50 8.25 -5.31
CA THR A 116 19.81 8.90 -5.25
C THR A 116 20.48 8.90 -6.63
N TRP A 117 21.39 9.85 -6.88
CA TRP A 117 22.11 9.92 -8.15
C TRP A 117 23.22 8.87 -8.26
N ASP A 118 23.64 8.27 -7.16
CA ASP A 118 24.59 7.16 -7.13
C ASP A 118 23.96 5.77 -7.36
N GLY A 119 22.65 5.71 -7.63
CA GLY A 119 22.01 4.53 -8.20
C GLY A 119 21.01 3.79 -7.32
N ILE A 120 20.63 4.32 -6.16
CA ILE A 120 19.58 3.72 -5.33
C ILE A 120 18.19 4.11 -5.88
N ALA A 121 17.33 3.11 -6.04
CA ALA A 121 15.97 3.29 -6.58
C ALA A 121 15.01 2.20 -6.07
N LEU A 122 13.70 2.48 -6.19
CA LEU A 122 12.68 1.45 -6.19
C LEU A 122 12.41 1.03 -7.64
N HIS A 123 12.29 -0.25 -7.92
CA HIS A 123 11.97 -0.76 -9.25
C HIS A 123 11.41 -2.18 -9.20
N ALA A 124 10.79 -2.65 -10.29
CA ALA A 124 10.37 -4.04 -10.38
C ALA A 124 11.57 -5.00 -10.42
N GLY A 125 11.45 -6.14 -9.72
CA GLY A 125 12.51 -7.14 -9.72
C GLY A 125 12.10 -8.45 -9.05
N LYS A 126 13.02 -9.40 -9.02
CA LYS A 126 12.81 -10.69 -8.34
C LYS A 126 12.80 -10.50 -6.82
N LEU A 127 11.80 -11.12 -6.17
CA LEU A 127 11.62 -11.12 -4.72
C LEU A 127 11.79 -12.54 -4.17
N PRO A 128 12.98 -12.94 -3.73
CA PRO A 128 13.22 -14.28 -3.20
C PRO A 128 12.69 -14.46 -1.76
N GLY A 129 12.23 -13.38 -1.09
CA GLY A 129 11.73 -13.41 0.29
C GLY A 129 12.75 -12.93 1.33
N TYR A 130 13.91 -12.48 0.88
CA TYR A 130 15.00 -11.95 1.71
C TYR A 130 15.74 -10.82 0.97
N PRO A 131 16.60 -10.04 1.65
CA PRO A 131 17.44 -9.03 1.01
C PRO A 131 18.38 -9.67 -0.02
N ALA A 132 18.28 -9.25 -1.29
CA ALA A 132 19.04 -9.86 -2.39
C ALA A 132 19.50 -8.87 -3.46
N SER A 133 19.19 -7.56 -3.31
CA SER A 133 19.62 -6.53 -4.28
C SER A 133 21.04 -6.02 -3.99
N HIS A 134 21.50 -5.11 -4.80
CA HIS A 134 22.75 -4.36 -4.61
C HIS A 134 22.48 -2.94 -4.07
N GLY A 135 21.45 -2.79 -3.21
CA GLY A 135 21.05 -1.53 -2.57
C GLY A 135 19.68 -1.02 -2.97
N CYS A 136 19.20 -1.29 -4.16
CA CYS A 136 17.85 -0.92 -4.57
C CYS A 136 16.76 -1.69 -3.81
N VAL A 137 15.55 -1.14 -3.83
CA VAL A 137 14.35 -1.79 -3.31
C VAL A 137 13.60 -2.43 -4.47
N ARG A 138 13.63 -3.76 -4.57
CA ARG A 138 12.89 -4.51 -5.58
C ARG A 138 11.45 -4.69 -5.16
N LEU A 139 10.53 -4.47 -6.10
CA LEU A 139 9.08 -4.55 -5.93
C LEU A 139 8.47 -5.59 -6.88
N PRO A 140 7.28 -6.13 -6.58
CA PRO A 140 6.50 -6.88 -7.56
C PRO A 140 6.19 -6.00 -8.77
N MET A 141 6.22 -6.56 -9.98
CA MET A 141 6.00 -5.82 -11.23
C MET A 141 4.72 -4.98 -11.17
N ARG A 142 3.58 -5.60 -10.87
CA ARG A 142 2.28 -4.90 -10.83
C ARG A 142 2.21 -3.84 -9.73
N PHE A 143 2.86 -4.05 -8.60
CA PHE A 143 2.89 -3.03 -7.55
C PHE A 143 3.73 -1.82 -7.95
N SER A 144 4.86 -2.05 -8.62
CA SER A 144 5.74 -0.98 -9.08
C SER A 144 5.10 -0.06 -10.13
N GLU A 145 4.07 -0.54 -10.84
CA GLU A 145 3.29 0.27 -11.78
C GLU A 145 2.41 1.33 -11.08
N HIS A 146 2.16 1.16 -9.79
CA HIS A 146 1.29 2.03 -9.00
C HIS A 146 2.05 3.12 -8.23
N VAL A 147 3.36 3.00 -8.05
CA VAL A 147 4.17 3.85 -7.17
C VAL A 147 5.20 4.75 -7.93
#